data_f6265dd844a79945a4c51257aa9e0401
#
_entry.id   f6265dd844a79945a4c51257aa9e0401
#
_cell.length_a   1.000
_cell.length_b   1.000
_cell.length_c   1.000
_cell.angle_alpha   90.00
_cell.angle_beta   90.00
_cell.angle_gamma   90.00
#
_symmetry.space_group_name_H-M   'P 1'
#
loop_
_entity.id
_entity.type
_entity.pdbx_description
1 polymer ?
#
loop_
_entity_poly.entity_id
_entity_poly.type
_entity_poly.pdbx_seq_one_letter_code
_entity_poly.pdbx_strand_id
1 'polypeptide(L)'
;MLSNIKTRWSSEFGYRHILVVAFPLILSTGSWSIQQFVDRMFLSWHSEEALAAAMPAGILNFTFICLFIGTVSYAGTFVSQYVGAKEDHKVGIVLWHSFYLSLFGAIILLLISPFSDSLFRLVGHSEKLQLMESTYFRILCFGGLGPILSSAFAGFFTGQGRNWPVMWVNVLTTAINLVLDYLLIFGVGIFPEMGIAGAAIATIIAGFCSIAMYLVLIFRPQNQLRFKVWESRSWDVSFVKRFLKYGLPSGGHFFLEIMGFTAFILILGRIGQMELAATNIAININSLAFMPMLGLGIAVSMMVGQNIGAGNPETAKYAANSAVQLGMVYMLVCTFFYVVIP
;
A
#
# COMPACT_ATOMS: atom_id res chain seq x y z
N MET A 1 35.03 10.68 -13.62
CA MET A 1 33.57 10.49 -13.47
C MET A 1 33.18 9.03 -13.68
N LEU A 2 33.55 8.38 -14.77
CA LEU A 2 33.24 6.95 -15.07
C LEU A 2 33.81 5.94 -14.06
N SER A 3 34.98 6.17 -13.50
CA SER A 3 35.56 5.33 -12.45
C SER A 3 34.69 5.34 -11.17
N ASN A 4 34.18 6.49 -10.77
CA ASN A 4 33.28 6.63 -9.62
C ASN A 4 31.93 5.92 -9.81
N ILE A 5 31.41 5.89 -11.03
CA ILE A 5 30.16 5.17 -11.34
C ILE A 5 30.39 3.66 -11.26
N LYS A 6 31.50 3.17 -11.80
CA LYS A 6 31.88 1.74 -11.78
C LYS A 6 32.08 1.24 -10.35
N THR A 7 32.73 2.02 -9.50
CA THR A 7 32.97 1.72 -8.09
C THR A 7 31.64 1.72 -7.33
N ARG A 8 30.74 2.68 -7.56
CA ARG A 8 29.40 2.72 -6.96
C ARG A 8 28.47 1.62 -7.45
N TRP A 9 28.65 1.15 -8.68
CA TRP A 9 27.83 0.05 -9.21
C TRP A 9 28.02 -1.24 -8.42
N SER A 10 29.25 -1.58 -8.06
CA SER A 10 29.62 -2.84 -7.40
C SER A 10 29.78 -2.74 -5.88
N SER A 11 29.72 -1.53 -5.31
CA SER A 11 29.86 -1.34 -3.85
C SER A 11 28.64 -1.84 -3.09
N GLU A 12 28.85 -2.20 -1.83
CA GLU A 12 27.78 -2.44 -0.87
C GLU A 12 26.96 -1.15 -0.70
N PHE A 13 25.62 -1.26 -0.72
CA PHE A 13 24.68 -0.13 -0.77
C PHE A 13 24.82 0.78 -2.01
N GLY A 14 25.50 0.29 -3.06
CA GLY A 14 25.57 0.93 -4.36
C GLY A 14 24.37 0.60 -5.25
N TYR A 15 24.42 1.05 -6.51
CA TYR A 15 23.29 0.98 -7.43
C TYR A 15 22.76 -0.43 -7.65
N ARG A 16 23.64 -1.41 -7.91
CA ARG A 16 23.24 -2.82 -8.11
C ARG A 16 22.55 -3.39 -6.88
N HIS A 17 23.10 -3.15 -5.69
CA HIS A 17 22.52 -3.66 -4.44
C HIS A 17 21.13 -3.07 -4.21
N ILE A 18 20.98 -1.74 -4.39
CA ILE A 18 19.68 -1.07 -4.27
C ILE A 18 18.67 -1.65 -5.25
N LEU A 19 19.02 -1.83 -6.52
CA LEU A 19 18.13 -2.40 -7.54
C LEU A 19 17.71 -3.83 -7.22
N VAL A 20 18.62 -4.69 -6.76
CA VAL A 20 18.31 -6.08 -6.37
C VAL A 20 17.33 -6.12 -5.20
N VAL A 21 17.49 -5.23 -4.22
CA VAL A 21 16.60 -5.15 -3.05
C VAL A 21 15.26 -4.49 -3.41
N ALA A 22 15.26 -3.49 -4.30
CA ALA A 22 14.06 -2.81 -4.74
C ALA A 22 13.21 -3.64 -5.72
N PHE A 23 13.82 -4.51 -6.51
CA PHE A 23 13.15 -5.25 -7.58
C PHE A 23 11.90 -6.00 -7.11
N PRO A 24 11.91 -6.79 -6.03
CA PRO A 24 10.69 -7.44 -5.54
C PRO A 24 9.61 -6.44 -5.11
N LEU A 25 10.01 -5.28 -4.56
CA LEU A 25 9.08 -4.24 -4.12
C LEU A 25 8.46 -3.50 -5.31
N ILE A 26 9.23 -3.27 -6.37
CA ILE A 26 8.73 -2.70 -7.63
C ILE A 26 7.67 -3.62 -8.24
N LEU A 27 7.92 -4.93 -8.30
CA LEU A 27 6.92 -5.89 -8.76
C LEU A 27 5.68 -5.93 -7.86
N SER A 28 5.88 -5.82 -6.55
CA SER A 28 4.81 -5.76 -5.55
C SER A 28 3.91 -4.54 -5.76
N THR A 29 4.48 -3.35 -5.92
CA THR A 29 3.71 -2.12 -6.19
C THR A 29 3.03 -2.16 -7.56
N GLY A 30 3.70 -2.73 -8.56
CA GLY A 30 3.13 -2.96 -9.89
C GLY A 30 1.91 -3.88 -9.88
N SER A 31 1.93 -4.95 -9.07
CA SER A 31 0.79 -5.86 -8.93
C SER A 31 -0.46 -5.14 -8.43
N TRP A 32 -0.32 -4.21 -7.48
CA TRP A 32 -1.44 -3.40 -7.00
C TRP A 32 -2.05 -2.53 -8.12
N SER A 33 -1.23 -1.93 -8.98
CA SER A 33 -1.74 -1.16 -10.13
C SER A 33 -2.49 -2.03 -11.13
N ILE A 34 -2.00 -3.25 -11.39
CA ILE A 34 -2.69 -4.22 -12.25
C ILE A 34 -4.05 -4.57 -11.65
N GLN A 35 -4.11 -4.84 -10.35
CA GLN A 35 -5.36 -5.10 -9.65
C GLN A 35 -6.36 -3.98 -9.86
N GLN A 36 -6.00 -2.74 -9.53
CA GLN A 36 -6.87 -1.58 -9.69
C GLN A 36 -7.36 -1.37 -11.12
N PHE A 37 -6.52 -1.64 -12.11
CA PHE A 37 -6.89 -1.54 -13.51
C PHE A 37 -7.92 -2.61 -13.92
N VAL A 38 -7.69 -3.87 -13.54
CA VAL A 38 -8.57 -4.98 -13.92
C VAL A 38 -9.91 -4.90 -13.18
N ASP A 39 -9.93 -4.50 -11.90
CA ASP A 39 -11.16 -4.27 -11.15
C ASP A 39 -12.06 -3.26 -11.87
N ARG A 40 -11.49 -2.13 -12.31
CA ARG A 40 -12.23 -1.11 -13.07
C ARG A 40 -12.69 -1.63 -14.44
N MET A 41 -11.87 -2.41 -15.12
CA MET A 41 -12.19 -3.02 -16.40
C MET A 41 -13.38 -3.98 -16.26
N PHE A 42 -13.38 -4.86 -15.26
CA PHE A 42 -14.49 -5.79 -15.03
C PHE A 42 -15.78 -5.06 -14.64
N LEU A 43 -15.70 -4.04 -13.79
CA LEU A 43 -16.86 -3.22 -13.45
C LEU A 43 -17.42 -2.47 -14.66
N SER A 44 -16.56 -1.98 -15.57
CA SER A 44 -17.00 -1.31 -16.81
C SER A 44 -17.70 -2.28 -17.78
N TRP A 45 -17.24 -3.54 -17.83
CA TRP A 45 -17.88 -4.57 -18.65
C TRP A 45 -19.23 -5.01 -18.06
N HIS A 46 -19.40 -4.96 -16.76
CA HIS A 46 -20.63 -5.32 -16.10
C HIS A 46 -21.69 -4.21 -16.22
N SER A 47 -21.35 -2.95 -15.87
CA SER A 47 -22.27 -1.81 -15.88
C SER A 47 -21.52 -0.49 -15.75
N GLU A 48 -21.87 0.49 -16.61
CA GLU A 48 -21.36 1.87 -16.47
C GLU A 48 -21.71 2.49 -15.10
N GLU A 49 -22.89 2.17 -14.58
CA GLU A 49 -23.34 2.64 -13.27
C GLU A 49 -22.50 2.04 -12.14
N ALA A 50 -22.12 0.75 -12.24
CA ALA A 50 -21.26 0.10 -11.25
C ALA A 50 -19.86 0.74 -11.22
N LEU A 51 -19.30 1.04 -12.38
CA LEU A 51 -18.04 1.77 -12.47
C LEU A 51 -18.14 3.19 -11.88
N ALA A 52 -19.23 3.90 -12.22
CA ALA A 52 -19.48 5.26 -11.72
C ALA A 52 -19.63 5.31 -10.19
N ALA A 53 -20.24 4.29 -9.57
CA ALA A 53 -20.39 4.18 -8.12
C ALA A 53 -19.09 3.74 -7.41
N ALA A 54 -18.33 2.82 -8.02
CA ALA A 54 -17.13 2.26 -7.39
C ALA A 54 -16.02 3.31 -7.18
N MET A 55 -15.90 4.28 -8.09
CA MET A 55 -14.83 5.27 -8.01
C MET A 55 -14.96 6.21 -6.81
N PRO A 56 -16.07 6.95 -6.59
CA PRO A 56 -16.22 7.81 -5.43
C PRO A 56 -16.17 7.05 -4.11
N ALA A 57 -16.87 5.89 -4.05
CA ALA A 57 -16.90 5.07 -2.85
C ALA A 57 -15.52 4.47 -2.51
N GLY A 58 -14.77 4.01 -3.52
CA GLY A 58 -13.42 3.50 -3.35
C GLY A 58 -12.44 4.57 -2.88
N ILE A 59 -12.47 5.76 -3.48
CA ILE A 59 -11.62 6.89 -3.09
C ILE A 59 -11.93 7.33 -1.65
N LEU A 60 -13.20 7.44 -1.30
CA LEU A 60 -13.61 7.81 0.06
C LEU A 60 -13.14 6.76 1.08
N ASN A 61 -13.34 5.48 0.80
CA ASN A 61 -12.85 4.40 1.65
C ASN A 61 -11.32 4.43 1.78
N PHE A 62 -10.61 4.60 0.67
CA PHE A 62 -9.14 4.69 0.68
C PHE A 62 -8.65 5.90 1.47
N THR A 63 -9.33 7.04 1.41
CA THR A 63 -9.00 8.23 2.20
C THR A 63 -9.04 7.94 3.71
N PHE A 64 -10.03 7.20 4.20
CA PHE A 64 -10.05 6.80 5.61
C PHE A 64 -9.00 5.74 5.94
N ILE A 65 -8.79 4.78 5.06
CA ILE A 65 -7.82 3.69 5.28
C ILE A 65 -6.39 4.19 5.26
N CYS A 66 -6.03 5.16 4.39
CA CYS A 66 -4.64 5.59 4.21
C CYS A 66 -4.03 6.22 5.47
N LEU A 67 -4.83 6.83 6.34
CA LEU A 67 -4.38 7.30 7.66
C LEU A 67 -3.80 6.13 8.48
N PHE A 68 -4.53 5.03 8.54
CA PHE A 68 -4.11 3.85 9.30
C PHE A 68 -2.98 3.10 8.61
N ILE A 69 -3.04 2.92 7.29
CA ILE A 69 -1.95 2.31 6.51
C ILE A 69 -0.66 3.09 6.71
N GLY A 70 -0.67 4.40 6.54
CA GLY A 70 0.52 5.24 6.73
C GLY A 70 1.06 5.20 8.16
N THR A 71 0.16 5.11 9.15
CA THR A 71 0.55 4.96 10.56
C THR A 71 1.23 3.61 10.81
N VAL A 72 0.62 2.50 10.40
CA VAL A 72 1.15 1.16 10.70
C VAL A 72 2.34 0.77 9.82
N SER A 73 2.47 1.33 8.61
CA SER A 73 3.61 1.09 7.73
C SER A 73 4.94 1.58 8.35
N TYR A 74 4.87 2.52 9.31
CA TYR A 74 6.03 2.96 10.08
C TYR A 74 6.67 1.82 10.89
N ALA A 75 5.96 0.70 11.09
CA ALA A 75 6.53 -0.54 11.64
C ALA A 75 7.79 -0.97 10.90
N GLY A 76 7.83 -0.85 9.56
CA GLY A 76 9.01 -1.18 8.75
C GLY A 76 10.25 -0.36 9.15
N THR A 77 10.08 0.91 9.50
CA THR A 77 11.16 1.77 9.99
C THR A 77 11.68 1.32 11.35
N PHE A 78 10.79 0.97 12.30
CA PHE A 78 11.21 0.45 13.60
C PHE A 78 11.91 -0.91 13.46
N VAL A 79 11.35 -1.81 12.64
CA VAL A 79 11.95 -3.13 12.38
C VAL A 79 13.34 -2.97 11.79
N SER A 80 13.51 -2.11 10.77
CA SER A 80 14.82 -1.91 10.14
C SER A 80 15.86 -1.37 11.12
N GLN A 81 15.50 -0.41 11.98
CA GLN A 81 16.40 0.11 13.00
C GLN A 81 16.77 -0.94 14.04
N TYR A 82 15.83 -1.74 14.54
CA TYR A 82 16.12 -2.78 15.52
C TYR A 82 16.94 -3.93 14.94
N VAL A 83 16.68 -4.31 13.68
CA VAL A 83 17.53 -5.30 12.98
C VAL A 83 18.95 -4.77 12.81
N GLY A 84 19.11 -3.51 12.42
CA GLY A 84 20.42 -2.86 12.33
C GLY A 84 21.15 -2.80 13.66
N ALA A 85 20.44 -2.49 14.74
CA ALA A 85 20.97 -2.44 16.11
C ALA A 85 21.22 -3.85 16.71
N LYS A 86 20.85 -4.94 15.99
CA LYS A 86 20.89 -6.33 16.49
C LYS A 86 20.01 -6.56 17.73
N GLU A 87 18.94 -5.78 17.87
CA GLU A 87 17.94 -5.89 18.93
C GLU A 87 16.73 -6.70 18.45
N ASP A 88 16.99 -7.90 17.93
CA ASP A 88 16.00 -8.76 17.27
C ASP A 88 14.74 -9.04 18.13
N HIS A 89 14.88 -9.07 19.47
CA HIS A 89 13.77 -9.29 20.39
C HIS A 89 12.72 -8.13 20.35
N LYS A 90 13.14 -6.90 19.99
CA LYS A 90 12.22 -5.76 19.87
C LYS A 90 11.37 -5.82 18.60
N VAL A 91 11.79 -6.58 17.59
CA VAL A 91 11.05 -6.74 16.34
C VAL A 91 9.69 -7.41 16.57
N GLY A 92 9.64 -8.40 17.46
CA GLY A 92 8.37 -9.02 17.87
C GLY A 92 7.42 -8.02 18.55
N ILE A 93 7.96 -7.11 19.38
CA ILE A 93 7.17 -6.05 20.02
C ILE A 93 6.55 -5.13 18.96
N VAL A 94 7.34 -4.68 17.95
CA VAL A 94 6.83 -3.87 16.84
C VAL A 94 5.70 -4.56 16.12
N LEU A 95 5.86 -5.86 15.81
CA LEU A 95 4.86 -6.65 15.09
C LEU A 95 3.51 -6.67 15.82
N TRP A 96 3.52 -6.99 17.13
CA TRP A 96 2.27 -7.07 17.91
C TRP A 96 1.60 -5.71 18.08
N HIS A 97 2.37 -4.65 18.30
CA HIS A 97 1.79 -3.31 18.44
C HIS A 97 1.24 -2.79 17.10
N SER A 98 1.88 -3.11 15.97
CA SER A 98 1.30 -2.79 14.65
C SER A 98 0.03 -3.60 14.38
N PHE A 99 -0.04 -4.85 14.85
CA PHE A 99 -1.27 -5.66 14.81
C PHE A 99 -2.39 -5.01 15.62
N TYR A 100 -2.13 -4.62 16.88
CA TYR A 100 -3.14 -3.97 17.73
C TYR A 100 -3.62 -2.64 17.14
N LEU A 101 -2.71 -1.83 16.60
CA LEU A 101 -3.07 -0.56 15.94
C LEU A 101 -3.87 -0.80 14.65
N SER A 102 -3.56 -1.87 13.91
CA SER A 102 -4.35 -2.25 12.73
C SER A 102 -5.77 -2.66 13.10
N LEU A 103 -5.92 -3.42 14.18
CA LEU A 103 -7.24 -3.81 14.70
C LEU A 103 -8.04 -2.58 15.15
N PHE A 104 -7.40 -1.65 15.85
CA PHE A 104 -8.01 -0.38 16.25
C PHE A 104 -8.47 0.44 15.02
N GLY A 105 -7.64 0.55 14.00
CA GLY A 105 -8.00 1.22 12.73
C GLY A 105 -9.21 0.56 12.04
N ALA A 106 -9.24 -0.77 11.99
CA ALA A 106 -10.35 -1.53 11.42
C ALA A 106 -11.66 -1.31 12.20
N ILE A 107 -11.60 -1.27 13.54
CA ILE A 107 -12.76 -0.96 14.38
C ILE A 107 -13.31 0.45 14.07
N ILE A 108 -12.45 1.45 13.90
CA ILE A 108 -12.87 2.79 13.52
C ILE A 108 -13.60 2.78 12.16
N LEU A 109 -13.07 2.05 11.16
CA LEU A 109 -13.74 1.92 9.86
C LEU A 109 -15.10 1.25 9.97
N LEU A 110 -15.24 0.22 10.82
CA LEU A 110 -16.51 -0.43 11.10
C LEU A 110 -17.50 0.55 11.75
N LEU A 111 -17.05 1.43 12.64
CA LEU A 111 -17.89 2.46 13.27
C LEU A 111 -18.30 3.57 12.27
N ILE A 112 -17.54 3.81 11.22
CA ILE A 112 -17.89 4.75 10.14
C ILE A 112 -18.90 4.12 9.16
N SER A 113 -18.86 2.81 8.98
CA SER A 113 -19.69 2.07 8.02
C SER A 113 -21.20 2.40 8.07
N PRO A 114 -21.88 2.54 9.25
CA PRO A 114 -23.30 2.89 9.32
C PRO A 114 -23.64 4.29 8.79
N PHE A 115 -22.65 5.19 8.74
CA PHE A 115 -22.83 6.55 8.24
C PHE A 115 -22.71 6.68 6.72
N SER A 116 -22.49 5.58 6.01
CA SER A 116 -22.30 5.56 4.55
C SER A 116 -23.41 6.27 3.79
N ASP A 117 -24.68 5.99 4.10
CA ASP A 117 -25.82 6.61 3.43
C ASP A 117 -25.86 8.14 3.61
N SER A 118 -25.51 8.61 4.81
CA SER A 118 -25.45 10.05 5.11
C SER A 118 -24.28 10.72 4.37
N LEU A 119 -23.15 10.06 4.25
CA LEU A 119 -21.99 10.58 3.52
C LEU A 119 -22.30 10.76 2.02
N PHE A 120 -22.90 9.76 1.38
CA PHE A 120 -23.21 9.85 -0.06
C PHE A 120 -24.42 10.73 -0.38
N ARG A 121 -25.35 10.95 0.56
CA ARG A 121 -26.39 11.99 0.40
C ARG A 121 -25.82 13.39 0.28
N LEU A 122 -24.73 13.70 0.98
CA LEU A 122 -24.05 15.00 0.89
C LEU A 122 -23.41 15.23 -0.48
N VAL A 123 -23.08 14.17 -1.21
CA VAL A 123 -22.49 14.25 -2.56
C VAL A 123 -23.53 14.67 -3.60
N GLY A 124 -24.82 14.29 -3.42
CA GLY A 124 -25.93 14.73 -4.26
C GLY A 124 -26.08 13.97 -5.58
N HIS A 125 -25.57 12.75 -5.68
CA HIS A 125 -25.80 11.87 -6.82
C HIS A 125 -27.24 11.34 -6.86
N SER A 126 -27.65 10.65 -7.95
CA SER A 126 -28.95 10.02 -8.05
C SER A 126 -29.16 8.96 -6.96
N GLU A 127 -30.40 8.72 -6.50
CA GLU A 127 -30.69 7.76 -5.43
C GLU A 127 -30.14 6.36 -5.72
N LYS A 128 -30.26 5.90 -6.98
CA LYS A 128 -29.72 4.61 -7.41
C LYS A 128 -28.20 4.55 -7.23
N LEU A 129 -27.49 5.61 -7.62
CA LEU A 129 -26.03 5.68 -7.51
C LEU A 129 -25.60 5.76 -6.05
N GLN A 130 -26.27 6.57 -5.22
CA GLN A 130 -26.03 6.67 -3.78
C GLN A 130 -26.15 5.31 -3.07
N LEU A 131 -27.16 4.51 -3.44
CA LEU A 131 -27.36 3.17 -2.88
C LEU A 131 -26.18 2.22 -3.24
N MET A 132 -25.70 2.28 -4.49
CA MET A 132 -24.56 1.49 -4.93
C MET A 132 -23.26 1.92 -4.24
N GLU A 133 -23.02 3.23 -4.15
CA GLU A 133 -21.88 3.83 -3.47
C GLU A 133 -21.83 3.46 -1.99
N SER A 134 -22.96 3.62 -1.28
CA SER A 134 -23.05 3.31 0.14
C SER A 134 -22.89 1.81 0.42
N THR A 135 -23.43 0.96 -0.45
CA THR A 135 -23.27 -0.50 -0.34
C THR A 135 -21.81 -0.89 -0.53
N TYR A 136 -21.17 -0.39 -1.58
CA TYR A 136 -19.75 -0.67 -1.87
C TYR A 136 -18.82 -0.20 -0.75
N PHE A 137 -19.00 1.03 -0.31
CA PHE A 137 -18.23 1.62 0.80
C PHE A 137 -18.41 0.83 2.09
N ARG A 138 -19.65 0.46 2.43
CA ARG A 138 -19.98 -0.31 3.64
C ARG A 138 -19.28 -1.66 3.62
N ILE A 139 -19.34 -2.39 2.51
CA ILE A 139 -18.67 -3.67 2.34
C ILE A 139 -17.14 -3.47 2.51
N LEU A 140 -16.54 -2.50 1.84
CA LEU A 140 -15.10 -2.23 1.96
C LEU A 140 -14.67 -1.85 3.39
N CYS A 141 -15.52 -1.15 4.17
CA CYS A 141 -15.23 -0.85 5.58
C CYS A 141 -15.15 -2.13 6.43
N PHE A 142 -15.97 -3.15 6.16
CA PHE A 142 -15.86 -4.46 6.82
C PHE A 142 -14.52 -5.16 6.50
N GLY A 143 -13.98 -4.93 5.30
CA GLY A 143 -12.69 -5.48 4.87
C GLY A 143 -11.48 -4.64 5.24
N GLY A 144 -11.65 -3.50 5.88
CA GLY A 144 -10.58 -2.53 6.14
C GLY A 144 -9.38 -3.07 6.92
N LEU A 145 -9.58 -4.15 7.72
CA LEU A 145 -8.48 -4.84 8.39
C LEU A 145 -7.46 -5.42 7.39
N GLY A 146 -7.93 -5.92 6.24
CA GLY A 146 -7.09 -6.54 5.21
C GLY A 146 -5.89 -5.67 4.81
N PRO A 147 -6.10 -4.52 4.18
CA PRO A 147 -5.02 -3.65 3.72
C PRO A 147 -4.20 -3.05 4.87
N ILE A 148 -4.82 -2.69 6.01
CA ILE A 148 -4.12 -2.10 7.14
C ILE A 148 -3.13 -3.11 7.74
N LEU A 149 -3.59 -4.32 8.05
CA LEU A 149 -2.77 -5.35 8.68
C LEU A 149 -1.72 -5.93 7.71
N SER A 150 -2.08 -6.08 6.43
CA SER A 150 -1.11 -6.50 5.41
C SER A 150 0.04 -5.50 5.27
N SER A 151 -0.23 -4.19 5.38
CA SER A 151 0.82 -3.16 5.39
C SER A 151 1.75 -3.28 6.60
N ALA A 152 1.19 -3.54 7.80
CA ALA A 152 1.97 -3.77 9.01
C ALA A 152 2.88 -5.01 8.89
N PHE A 153 2.33 -6.12 8.36
CA PHE A 153 3.07 -7.36 8.16
C PHE A 153 4.11 -7.25 7.03
N ALA A 154 3.80 -6.54 5.96
CA ALA A 154 4.79 -6.20 4.95
C ALA A 154 5.97 -5.43 5.56
N GLY A 155 5.71 -4.47 6.46
CA GLY A 155 6.72 -3.74 7.22
C GLY A 155 7.64 -4.65 8.04
N PHE A 156 7.12 -5.73 8.62
CA PHE A 156 7.92 -6.72 9.33
C PHE A 156 8.94 -7.40 8.41
N PHE A 157 8.58 -7.76 7.19
CA PHE A 157 9.50 -8.38 6.24
C PHE A 157 10.42 -7.38 5.56
N THR A 158 9.90 -6.25 5.10
CA THR A 158 10.69 -5.22 4.43
C THR A 158 11.75 -4.65 5.37
N GLY A 159 11.42 -4.38 6.64
CA GLY A 159 12.38 -3.89 7.63
C GLY A 159 13.56 -4.85 7.87
N GLN A 160 13.36 -6.16 7.67
CA GLN A 160 14.42 -7.17 7.72
C GLN A 160 15.27 -7.25 6.43
N GLY A 161 14.89 -6.56 5.36
CA GLY A 161 15.47 -6.73 4.03
C GLY A 161 14.94 -7.93 3.25
N ARG A 162 13.90 -8.60 3.76
CA ARG A 162 13.29 -9.79 3.15
C ARG A 162 12.10 -9.39 2.28
N ASN A 163 12.37 -8.88 1.08
CA ASN A 163 11.36 -8.30 0.20
C ASN A 163 10.62 -9.34 -0.68
N TRP A 164 11.26 -10.49 -0.95
CA TRP A 164 10.65 -11.55 -1.76
C TRP A 164 9.34 -12.11 -1.18
N PRO A 165 9.21 -12.39 0.14
CA PRO A 165 7.94 -12.78 0.73
C PRO A 165 6.83 -11.75 0.48
N VAL A 166 7.13 -10.46 0.57
CA VAL A 166 6.16 -9.37 0.34
C VAL A 166 5.69 -9.38 -1.11
N MET A 167 6.61 -9.51 -2.05
CA MET A 167 6.28 -9.62 -3.48
C MET A 167 5.34 -10.80 -3.75
N TRP A 168 5.70 -11.99 -3.27
CA TRP A 168 4.88 -13.18 -3.53
C TRP A 168 3.50 -13.09 -2.90
N VAL A 169 3.38 -12.58 -1.66
CA VAL A 169 2.07 -12.36 -1.03
C VAL A 169 1.24 -11.40 -1.87
N ASN A 170 1.80 -10.26 -2.31
CA ASN A 170 1.05 -9.28 -3.08
C ASN A 170 0.65 -9.79 -4.47
N VAL A 171 1.55 -10.49 -5.17
CA VAL A 171 1.24 -11.12 -6.49
C VAL A 171 0.13 -12.16 -6.35
N LEU A 172 0.20 -13.03 -5.33
CA LEU A 172 -0.83 -14.05 -5.09
C LEU A 172 -2.16 -13.42 -4.66
N THR A 173 -2.12 -12.39 -3.82
CA THR A 173 -3.31 -11.63 -3.40
C THR A 173 -3.99 -11.01 -4.62
N THR A 174 -3.22 -10.37 -5.51
CA THR A 174 -3.74 -9.82 -6.76
C THR A 174 -4.35 -10.92 -7.62
N ALA A 175 -3.68 -12.04 -7.82
CA ALA A 175 -4.23 -13.15 -8.60
C ALA A 175 -5.53 -13.70 -8.01
N ILE A 176 -5.61 -13.87 -6.69
CA ILE A 176 -6.83 -14.31 -6.00
C ILE A 176 -7.95 -13.29 -6.22
N ASN A 177 -7.65 -11.99 -6.05
CA ASN A 177 -8.63 -10.93 -6.25
C ASN A 177 -9.17 -10.94 -7.69
N LEU A 178 -8.32 -10.97 -8.72
CA LEU A 178 -8.74 -10.97 -10.11
C LEU A 178 -9.65 -12.16 -10.45
N VAL A 179 -9.34 -13.35 -9.93
CA VAL A 179 -10.17 -14.54 -10.12
C VAL A 179 -11.52 -14.37 -9.43
N LEU A 180 -11.53 -13.89 -8.19
CA LEU A 180 -12.76 -13.69 -7.42
C LEU A 180 -13.62 -12.56 -8.00
N ASP A 181 -13.01 -11.47 -8.49
CA ASP A 181 -13.73 -10.40 -9.18
C ASP A 181 -14.49 -10.92 -10.38
N TYR A 182 -13.82 -11.70 -11.24
CA TYR A 182 -14.47 -12.29 -12.40
C TYR A 182 -15.63 -13.22 -12.01
N LEU A 183 -15.45 -14.06 -10.99
CA LEU A 183 -16.48 -15.00 -10.54
C LEU A 183 -17.67 -14.31 -9.88
N LEU A 184 -17.43 -13.31 -9.01
CA LEU A 184 -18.46 -12.67 -8.20
C LEU A 184 -19.15 -11.51 -8.91
N ILE A 185 -18.45 -10.77 -9.77
CA ILE A 185 -19.06 -9.67 -10.53
C ILE A 185 -20.04 -10.25 -11.55
N PHE A 186 -19.60 -11.27 -12.32
CA PHE A 186 -20.39 -11.80 -13.43
C PHE A 186 -21.24 -13.03 -13.08
N GLY A 187 -21.14 -13.56 -11.86
CA GLY A 187 -21.95 -14.71 -11.44
C GLY A 187 -21.57 -15.99 -12.17
N VAL A 188 -20.27 -16.29 -12.30
CA VAL A 188 -19.81 -17.45 -13.08
C VAL A 188 -19.84 -18.72 -12.23
N GLY A 189 -20.36 -19.81 -12.80
CA GLY A 189 -20.41 -21.13 -12.17
C GLY A 189 -21.45 -21.22 -11.07
N ILE A 190 -21.03 -21.47 -9.83
CA ILE A 190 -21.90 -21.60 -8.65
C ILE A 190 -22.16 -20.25 -7.93
N PHE A 191 -21.48 -19.19 -8.33
CA PHE A 191 -21.56 -17.90 -7.69
C PHE A 191 -22.74 -17.07 -8.25
N PRO A 192 -23.52 -16.38 -7.41
CA PRO A 192 -24.51 -15.44 -7.89
C PRO A 192 -23.85 -14.19 -8.49
N GLU A 193 -24.50 -13.59 -9.47
CA GLU A 193 -24.09 -12.29 -10.01
C GLU A 193 -24.28 -11.19 -8.95
N MET A 194 -23.20 -10.58 -8.49
CA MET A 194 -23.20 -9.61 -7.40
C MET A 194 -22.76 -8.20 -7.85
N GLY A 195 -22.30 -8.05 -9.09
CA GLY A 195 -21.88 -6.78 -9.64
C GLY A 195 -20.87 -6.04 -8.75
N ILE A 196 -21.16 -4.79 -8.41
CA ILE A 196 -20.28 -3.95 -7.57
C ILE A 196 -20.03 -4.54 -6.16
N ALA A 197 -21.03 -5.19 -5.57
CA ALA A 197 -20.87 -5.86 -4.27
C ALA A 197 -19.89 -7.04 -4.39
N GLY A 198 -19.90 -7.75 -5.52
CA GLY A 198 -18.95 -8.83 -5.83
C GLY A 198 -17.50 -8.35 -5.84
N ALA A 199 -17.22 -7.21 -6.47
CA ALA A 199 -15.90 -6.58 -6.47
C ALA A 199 -15.41 -6.25 -5.06
N ALA A 200 -16.28 -5.65 -4.22
CA ALA A 200 -15.93 -5.36 -2.83
C ALA A 200 -15.62 -6.62 -2.03
N ILE A 201 -16.45 -7.68 -2.17
CA ILE A 201 -16.28 -8.95 -1.46
C ILE A 201 -14.99 -9.65 -1.92
N ALA A 202 -14.70 -9.66 -3.22
CA ALA A 202 -13.46 -10.22 -3.76
C ALA A 202 -12.22 -9.54 -3.15
N THR A 203 -12.25 -8.22 -3.06
CA THR A 203 -11.19 -7.42 -2.42
C THR A 203 -11.01 -7.79 -0.94
N ILE A 204 -12.11 -7.99 -0.20
CA ILE A 204 -12.08 -8.41 1.20
C ILE A 204 -11.46 -9.80 1.34
N ILE A 205 -11.95 -10.77 0.58
CA ILE A 205 -11.44 -12.14 0.64
C ILE A 205 -9.96 -12.19 0.31
N ALA A 206 -9.53 -11.50 -0.76
CA ALA A 206 -8.13 -11.40 -1.13
C ALA A 206 -7.28 -10.77 -0.01
N GLY A 207 -7.79 -9.72 0.66
CA GLY A 207 -7.15 -9.11 1.83
C GLY A 207 -6.98 -10.07 3.00
N PHE A 208 -8.00 -10.89 3.33
CA PHE A 208 -7.88 -11.92 4.36
C PHE A 208 -6.94 -13.06 3.96
N CYS A 209 -6.92 -13.45 2.68
CA CYS A 209 -5.92 -14.40 2.16
C CYS A 209 -4.49 -13.85 2.32
N SER A 210 -4.27 -12.56 2.06
CA SER A 210 -2.99 -11.90 2.30
C SER A 210 -2.57 -12.00 3.78
N ILE A 211 -3.48 -11.68 4.71
CA ILE A 211 -3.23 -11.82 6.15
C ILE A 211 -2.84 -13.26 6.49
N ALA A 212 -3.60 -14.24 6.00
CA ALA A 212 -3.33 -15.67 6.27
C ALA A 212 -1.94 -16.08 5.74
N MET A 213 -1.58 -15.68 4.53
CA MET A 213 -0.24 -15.93 3.97
C MET A 213 0.87 -15.30 4.82
N TYR A 214 0.69 -14.04 5.25
CA TYR A 214 1.66 -13.39 6.14
C TYR A 214 1.76 -14.11 7.49
N LEU A 215 0.65 -14.51 8.11
CA LEU A 215 0.67 -15.24 9.38
C LEU A 215 1.44 -16.56 9.26
N VAL A 216 1.22 -17.33 8.21
CA VAL A 216 1.98 -18.56 7.94
C VAL A 216 3.49 -18.27 7.84
N LEU A 217 3.87 -17.17 7.19
CA LEU A 217 5.27 -16.76 7.04
C LEU A 217 5.88 -16.25 8.35
N ILE A 218 5.13 -15.44 9.12
CA ILE A 218 5.57 -14.84 10.38
C ILE A 218 5.80 -15.92 11.45
N PHE A 219 4.89 -16.90 11.56
CA PHE A 219 4.96 -17.94 12.57
C PHE A 219 5.87 -19.12 12.19
N ARG A 220 6.68 -19.02 11.13
CA ARG A 220 7.71 -20.03 10.84
C ARG A 220 8.71 -20.14 11.99
N PRO A 221 9.22 -21.35 12.28
CA PRO A 221 10.15 -21.59 13.40
C PRO A 221 11.35 -20.64 13.42
N GLN A 222 11.89 -20.30 12.24
CA GLN A 222 13.02 -19.37 12.09
C GLN A 222 12.75 -17.98 12.67
N ASN A 223 11.54 -17.46 12.44
CA ASN A 223 11.15 -16.14 12.95
C ASN A 223 10.83 -16.20 14.46
N GLN A 224 10.27 -17.33 14.92
CA GLN A 224 10.01 -17.55 16.35
C GLN A 224 11.31 -17.58 17.15
N LEU A 225 12.32 -18.33 16.68
CA LEU A 225 13.62 -18.42 17.33
C LEU A 225 14.34 -17.07 17.36
N ARG A 226 14.29 -16.32 16.25
CA ARG A 226 15.03 -15.07 16.13
C ARG A 226 14.37 -13.89 16.82
N PHE A 227 13.07 -13.72 16.63
CA PHE A 227 12.35 -12.51 17.05
C PHE A 227 11.44 -12.73 18.27
N LYS A 228 11.37 -13.96 18.78
CA LYS A 228 10.50 -14.34 19.91
C LYS A 228 9.07 -13.80 19.74
N VAL A 229 8.52 -14.00 18.51
CA VAL A 229 7.27 -13.37 18.09
C VAL A 229 6.15 -13.66 19.08
N TRP A 230 5.98 -14.91 19.53
CA TRP A 230 4.91 -15.28 20.44
C TRP A 230 5.07 -14.73 21.86
N GLU A 231 6.31 -14.62 22.32
CA GLU A 231 6.64 -14.12 23.67
C GLU A 231 6.45 -12.60 23.78
N SER A 232 6.57 -11.88 22.64
CA SER A 232 6.53 -10.41 22.56
C SER A 232 5.12 -9.82 22.51
N ARG A 233 4.07 -10.58 22.81
CA ARG A 233 2.66 -10.16 22.72
C ARG A 233 2.18 -9.20 23.81
N SER A 234 3.02 -8.90 24.79
CA SER A 234 2.68 -8.00 25.89
C SER A 234 2.40 -6.59 25.38
N TRP A 235 1.39 -5.93 25.98
CA TRP A 235 1.07 -4.54 25.68
C TRP A 235 2.04 -3.59 26.40
N ASP A 236 2.76 -2.77 25.62
CA ASP A 236 3.66 -1.74 26.13
C ASP A 236 3.17 -0.35 25.74
N VAL A 237 2.61 0.36 26.73
CA VAL A 237 2.06 1.72 26.53
C VAL A 237 3.15 2.72 26.11
N SER A 238 4.38 2.55 26.59
CA SER A 238 5.50 3.43 26.25
C SER A 238 5.87 3.28 24.76
N PHE A 239 5.85 2.04 24.28
CA PHE A 239 6.08 1.75 22.87
C PHE A 239 4.92 2.26 21.99
N VAL A 240 3.67 2.10 22.41
CA VAL A 240 2.51 2.66 21.68
C VAL A 240 2.62 4.17 21.54
N LYS A 241 2.93 4.89 22.62
CA LYS A 241 3.14 6.34 22.56
C LYS A 241 4.25 6.72 21.58
N ARG A 242 5.35 5.96 21.60
CA ARG A 242 6.48 6.17 20.67
C ARG A 242 6.08 5.85 19.25
N PHE A 243 5.35 4.76 19.03
CA PHE A 243 4.86 4.36 17.70
C PHE A 243 3.93 5.42 17.12
N LEU A 244 2.96 5.90 17.89
CA LEU A 244 2.03 6.94 17.46
C LEU A 244 2.73 8.29 17.25
N LYS A 245 3.72 8.63 18.06
CA LYS A 245 4.49 9.88 17.90
C LYS A 245 5.12 10.01 16.50
N TYR A 246 5.56 8.92 15.90
CA TYR A 246 6.20 8.91 14.58
C TYR A 246 5.30 8.38 13.47
N GLY A 247 4.49 7.37 13.76
CA GLY A 247 3.60 6.76 12.78
C GLY A 247 2.40 7.62 12.44
N LEU A 248 1.77 8.27 13.43
CA LEU A 248 0.59 9.10 13.19
C LEU A 248 0.88 10.31 12.29
N PRO A 249 1.99 11.06 12.43
CA PRO A 249 2.36 12.07 11.46
C PRO A 249 2.59 11.51 10.05
N SER A 250 3.18 10.30 9.92
CA SER A 250 3.34 9.62 8.64
C SER A 250 1.99 9.28 8.01
N GLY A 251 1.06 8.73 8.80
CA GLY A 251 -0.32 8.48 8.37
C GLY A 251 -1.06 9.75 8.01
N GLY A 252 -0.91 10.81 8.80
CA GLY A 252 -1.48 12.13 8.53
C GLY A 252 -0.96 12.74 7.23
N HIS A 253 0.34 12.61 6.95
CA HIS A 253 0.92 13.04 5.68
C HIS A 253 0.28 12.30 4.50
N PHE A 254 0.20 10.96 4.57
CA PHE A 254 -0.42 10.16 3.52
C PHE A 254 -1.91 10.48 3.34
N PHE A 255 -2.65 10.67 4.43
CA PHE A 255 -4.04 11.13 4.40
C PHE A 255 -4.19 12.48 3.70
N LEU A 256 -3.38 13.47 4.06
CA LEU A 256 -3.42 14.81 3.45
C LEU A 256 -3.03 14.79 1.97
N GLU A 257 -2.09 13.95 1.59
CA GLU A 257 -1.69 13.75 0.19
C GLU A 257 -2.86 13.22 -0.64
N ILE A 258 -3.53 12.15 -0.19
CA ILE A 258 -4.69 11.57 -0.87
C ILE A 258 -5.87 12.54 -0.89
N MET A 259 -6.13 13.23 0.21
CA MET A 259 -7.19 14.24 0.29
C MET A 259 -6.91 15.41 -0.66
N GLY A 260 -5.68 15.89 -0.73
CA GLY A 260 -5.28 16.95 -1.65
C GLY A 260 -5.43 16.54 -3.12
N PHE A 261 -5.03 15.31 -3.44
CA PHE A 261 -5.23 14.74 -4.77
C PHE A 261 -6.72 14.61 -5.12
N THR A 262 -7.53 14.14 -4.19
CA THR A 262 -8.99 14.04 -4.38
C THR A 262 -9.62 15.42 -4.59
N ALA A 263 -9.23 16.41 -3.80
CA ALA A 263 -9.70 17.79 -3.96
C ALA A 263 -9.31 18.36 -5.33
N PHE A 264 -8.09 18.10 -5.80
CA PHE A 264 -7.62 18.50 -7.13
C PHE A 264 -8.53 17.92 -8.23
N ILE A 265 -8.83 16.63 -8.19
CA ILE A 265 -9.71 15.96 -9.16
C ILE A 265 -11.13 16.54 -9.13
N LEU A 266 -11.67 16.84 -7.94
CA LEU A 266 -13.00 17.43 -7.79
C LEU A 266 -13.06 18.86 -8.36
N ILE A 267 -12.02 19.67 -8.14
CA ILE A 267 -11.93 21.02 -8.72
C ILE A 267 -11.85 20.94 -10.24
N LEU A 268 -11.05 20.02 -10.75
CA LEU A 268 -10.89 19.82 -12.19
C LEU A 268 -12.20 19.40 -12.87
N GLY A 269 -12.98 18.55 -12.22
CA GLY A 269 -14.31 18.16 -12.70
C GLY A 269 -15.32 19.31 -12.81
N ARG A 270 -15.10 20.42 -12.06
CA ARG A 270 -15.90 21.64 -12.19
C ARG A 270 -15.48 22.53 -13.35
N ILE A 271 -14.24 22.40 -13.83
CA ILE A 271 -13.72 23.18 -14.97
C ILE A 271 -14.33 22.65 -16.27
N GLY A 272 -14.30 21.31 -16.47
CA GLY A 272 -14.89 20.69 -17.65
C GLY A 272 -14.68 19.18 -17.70
N GLN A 273 -15.55 18.50 -18.44
CA GLN A 273 -15.46 17.04 -18.60
C GLN A 273 -14.27 16.63 -19.48
N MET A 274 -13.91 17.44 -20.46
CA MET A 274 -12.79 17.16 -21.36
C MET A 274 -11.46 17.27 -20.60
N GLU A 275 -11.30 18.31 -19.78
CA GLU A 275 -10.12 18.55 -18.96
C GLU A 275 -9.95 17.43 -17.92
N LEU A 276 -11.05 17.00 -17.31
CA LEU A 276 -11.06 15.88 -16.37
C LEU A 276 -10.64 14.58 -17.06
N ALA A 277 -11.19 14.28 -18.23
CA ALA A 277 -10.85 13.07 -18.98
C ALA A 277 -9.38 13.05 -19.41
N ALA A 278 -8.89 14.15 -19.96
CA ALA A 278 -7.48 14.29 -20.36
C ALA A 278 -6.52 14.11 -19.16
N THR A 279 -6.86 14.74 -18.03
CA THR A 279 -6.06 14.63 -16.81
C THR A 279 -6.08 13.21 -16.25
N ASN A 280 -7.21 12.53 -16.26
CA ASN A 280 -7.30 11.14 -15.81
C ASN A 280 -6.42 10.20 -16.65
N ILE A 281 -6.35 10.40 -17.97
CA ILE A 281 -5.45 9.64 -18.85
C ILE A 281 -4.00 9.91 -18.46
N ALA A 282 -3.61 11.18 -18.32
CA ALA A 282 -2.25 11.57 -17.93
C ALA A 282 -1.85 10.99 -16.57
N ILE A 283 -2.75 11.03 -15.58
CA ILE A 283 -2.52 10.46 -14.24
C ILE A 283 -2.35 8.95 -14.32
N ASN A 284 -3.15 8.23 -15.12
CA ASN A 284 -3.01 6.78 -15.27
C ASN A 284 -1.65 6.41 -15.86
N ILE A 285 -1.19 7.12 -16.89
CA ILE A 285 0.15 6.93 -17.47
C ILE A 285 1.24 7.24 -16.43
N ASN A 286 1.11 8.38 -15.74
CA ASN A 286 2.06 8.78 -14.70
C ASN A 286 2.11 7.78 -13.53
N SER A 287 0.99 7.17 -13.16
CA SER A 287 0.93 6.16 -12.11
C SER A 287 1.80 4.95 -12.40
N LEU A 288 1.85 4.50 -13.67
CA LEU A 288 2.74 3.40 -14.09
C LEU A 288 4.21 3.76 -13.91
N ALA A 289 4.59 5.01 -14.24
CA ALA A 289 5.96 5.49 -14.05
C ALA A 289 6.29 5.75 -12.57
N PHE A 290 5.30 6.06 -11.73
CA PHE A 290 5.50 6.33 -10.31
C PHE A 290 5.68 5.06 -9.46
N MET A 291 5.06 3.93 -9.82
CA MET A 291 5.11 2.69 -9.05
C MET A 291 6.53 2.16 -8.78
N PRO A 292 7.47 2.14 -9.75
CA PRO A 292 8.85 1.75 -9.48
C PRO A 292 9.54 2.65 -8.45
N MET A 293 9.22 3.94 -8.43
CA MET A 293 9.78 4.89 -7.47
C MET A 293 9.30 4.61 -6.03
N LEU A 294 8.04 4.19 -5.86
CA LEU A 294 7.54 3.75 -4.55
C LEU A 294 8.30 2.52 -4.05
N GLY A 295 8.48 1.51 -4.91
CA GLY A 295 9.25 0.31 -4.56
C GLY A 295 10.70 0.63 -4.19
N LEU A 296 11.34 1.54 -4.94
CA LEU A 296 12.69 2.04 -4.65
C LEU A 296 12.71 2.79 -3.30
N GLY A 297 11.75 3.65 -3.04
CA GLY A 297 11.63 4.42 -1.80
C GLY A 297 11.53 3.52 -0.56
N ILE A 298 10.72 2.46 -0.62
CA ILE A 298 10.60 1.48 0.47
C ILE A 298 11.94 0.76 0.71
N ALA A 299 12.62 0.32 -0.37
CA ALA A 299 13.92 -0.35 -0.28
C ALA A 299 14.97 0.53 0.39
N VAL A 300 15.03 1.79 0.00
CA VAL A 300 16.00 2.76 0.55
C VAL A 300 15.69 3.11 1.99
N SER A 301 14.42 3.33 2.33
CA SER A 301 14.00 3.58 3.71
C SER A 301 14.44 2.45 4.64
N MET A 302 14.31 1.20 4.21
CA MET A 302 14.79 0.04 4.94
C MET A 302 16.32 0.04 5.10
N MET A 303 17.09 0.25 4.00
CA MET A 303 18.55 0.27 4.05
C MET A 303 19.08 1.38 4.95
N VAL A 304 18.51 2.58 4.84
CA VAL A 304 18.82 3.71 5.70
C VAL A 304 18.50 3.39 7.16
N GLY A 305 17.33 2.82 7.44
CA GLY A 305 16.90 2.44 8.78
C GLY A 305 17.86 1.43 9.42
N GLN A 306 18.28 0.38 8.69
CA GLN A 306 19.23 -0.62 9.18
C GLN A 306 20.60 -0.02 9.46
N ASN A 307 21.12 0.85 8.59
CA ASN A 307 22.42 1.49 8.80
C ASN A 307 22.41 2.50 9.95
N ILE A 308 21.31 3.23 10.13
CA ILE A 308 21.16 4.11 11.30
C ILE A 308 21.09 3.27 12.59
N GLY A 309 20.35 2.18 12.58
CA GLY A 309 20.28 1.24 13.71
C GLY A 309 21.64 0.63 14.05
N ALA A 310 22.45 0.33 13.04
CA ALA A 310 23.82 -0.17 13.20
C ALA A 310 24.85 0.90 13.66
N GLY A 311 24.43 2.16 13.81
CA GLY A 311 25.35 3.25 14.17
C GLY A 311 26.24 3.75 13.02
N ASN A 312 25.87 3.45 11.76
CA ASN A 312 26.62 3.80 10.57
C ASN A 312 25.93 4.89 9.70
N PRO A 313 25.83 6.15 10.18
CA PRO A 313 25.11 7.20 9.46
C PRO A 313 25.73 7.55 8.10
N GLU A 314 27.03 7.43 7.93
CA GLU A 314 27.69 7.71 6.65
C GLU A 314 27.30 6.68 5.58
N THR A 315 27.16 5.41 5.92
CA THR A 315 26.68 4.37 5.02
C THR A 315 25.20 4.59 4.68
N ALA A 316 24.37 5.01 5.65
CA ALA A 316 22.99 5.40 5.43
C ALA A 316 22.87 6.55 4.42
N LYS A 317 23.69 7.59 4.57
CA LYS A 317 23.78 8.73 3.65
C LYS A 317 24.25 8.31 2.25
N TYR A 318 25.21 7.40 2.18
CA TYR A 318 25.71 6.86 0.91
C TYR A 318 24.60 6.09 0.17
N ALA A 319 23.84 5.22 0.86
CA ALA A 319 22.71 4.50 0.30
C ALA A 319 21.61 5.47 -0.20
N ALA A 320 21.25 6.46 0.61
CA ALA A 320 20.27 7.48 0.25
C ALA A 320 20.70 8.26 -1.01
N ASN A 321 21.94 8.74 -1.06
CA ASN A 321 22.47 9.46 -2.22
C ASN A 321 22.51 8.59 -3.49
N SER A 322 22.86 7.32 -3.36
CA SER A 322 22.88 6.39 -4.50
C SER A 322 21.47 6.15 -5.05
N ALA A 323 20.48 6.06 -4.16
CA ALA A 323 19.08 5.90 -4.54
C ALA A 323 18.51 7.16 -5.21
N VAL A 324 18.83 8.35 -4.68
CA VAL A 324 18.42 9.61 -5.31
C VAL A 324 18.98 9.70 -6.74
N GLN A 325 20.25 9.31 -6.95
CA GLN A 325 20.84 9.30 -8.28
C GLN A 325 20.16 8.30 -9.23
N LEU A 326 19.83 7.08 -8.75
CA LEU A 326 19.06 6.11 -9.52
C LEU A 326 17.67 6.66 -9.87
N GLY A 327 16.98 7.26 -8.90
CA GLY A 327 15.68 7.88 -9.09
C GLY A 327 15.74 9.02 -10.13
N MET A 328 16.75 9.88 -10.05
CA MET A 328 16.96 10.95 -11.04
C MET A 328 17.14 10.40 -12.45
N VAL A 329 17.98 9.37 -12.62
CA VAL A 329 18.21 8.74 -13.93
C VAL A 329 16.90 8.14 -14.46
N TYR A 330 16.17 7.42 -13.62
CA TYR A 330 14.87 6.83 -13.99
C TYR A 330 13.87 7.92 -14.43
N MET A 331 13.73 8.98 -13.63
CA MET A 331 12.79 10.07 -13.93
C MET A 331 13.21 10.87 -15.18
N LEU A 332 14.50 11.03 -15.45
CA LEU A 332 14.99 11.62 -16.71
C LEU A 332 14.59 10.76 -17.91
N VAL A 333 14.69 9.44 -17.81
CA VAL A 333 14.25 8.53 -18.87
C VAL A 333 12.73 8.63 -19.08
N CYS A 334 11.93 8.63 -18.00
CA CYS A 334 10.48 8.83 -18.09
C CYS A 334 10.12 10.18 -18.74
N THR A 335 10.78 11.27 -18.31
CA THR A 335 10.56 12.62 -18.88
C THR A 335 10.91 12.64 -20.36
N PHE A 336 12.01 12.00 -20.77
CA PHE A 336 12.36 11.91 -22.18
C PHE A 336 11.24 11.23 -22.99
N PHE A 337 10.69 10.13 -22.51
CA PHE A 337 9.57 9.46 -23.18
C PHE A 337 8.32 10.32 -23.23
N TYR A 338 7.97 11.04 -22.18
CA TYR A 338 6.81 11.95 -22.18
C TYR A 338 6.95 13.13 -23.15
N VAL A 339 8.18 13.59 -23.41
CA VAL A 339 8.43 14.69 -24.35
C VAL A 339 8.49 14.20 -25.80
N VAL A 340 9.08 13.02 -26.03
CA VAL A 340 9.31 12.49 -27.41
C VAL A 340 8.10 11.75 -27.95
N ILE A 341 7.29 11.15 -27.06
CA ILE A 341 6.08 10.39 -27.41
C ILE A 341 4.92 10.96 -26.56
N PRO A 342 4.43 12.16 -26.89
CA PRO A 342 3.37 12.82 -26.14
C PRO A 342 2.01 12.14 -26.31
#